data_29824ac93fc1dc82c769cad943d73399
#
_entry.id   29824ac93fc1dc82c769cad943d73399
#
_cell.length_a   1.000
_cell.length_b   1.000
_cell.length_c   1.000
_cell.angle_alpha   90.00
_cell.angle_beta   90.00
_cell.angle_gamma   90.00
#
_symmetry.space_group_name_H-M   'P 1'
#
loop_
_entity.id
_entity.type
_entity.pdbx_description
1 polymer ?
#
loop_
_entity_poly.entity_id
_entity_poly.type
_entity_poly.pdbx_seq_one_letter_code
_entity_poly.pdbx_strand_id
1 'polypeptide(L)'
;VSAMPMESQAILNEKFGNLKNEYSTLESINILLNFVQTAFDYKTDDEQFGREKYFYPEEVIAYPYSDCEDRSALFGWLVHKYLNLSVIGLQYSGHVATAVCLNDDVNISGAKYFNYRGAKYYVCDPTYVNAKLGKEMSDFENITPKVIKL
;
A
#
# COMPACT_ATOMS: atom_id res chain seq x y z
N VAL A 1 -12.04 7.25 12.46
CA VAL A 1 -10.83 7.44 11.65
C VAL A 1 -10.31 8.83 11.95
N SER A 2 -9.15 8.91 12.57
CA SER A 2 -8.45 10.16 12.79
C SER A 2 -8.14 10.81 11.42
N ALA A 3 -8.53 12.05 11.24
CA ALA A 3 -8.22 12.77 10.01
C ALA A 3 -6.75 13.15 10.01
N MET A 4 -6.07 12.92 8.90
CA MET A 4 -4.67 13.33 8.73
C MET A 4 -4.53 14.84 8.95
N PRO A 5 -3.49 15.31 9.69
CA PRO A 5 -3.25 16.73 9.90
C PRO A 5 -3.22 17.53 8.58
N MET A 6 -3.77 18.74 8.60
CA MET A 6 -3.87 19.58 7.40
C MET A 6 -2.52 19.86 6.74
N GLU A 7 -1.45 20.05 7.52
CA GLU A 7 -0.10 20.29 7.00
C GLU A 7 0.42 19.08 6.20
N SER A 8 0.22 17.88 6.74
CA SER A 8 0.62 16.64 6.06
C SER A 8 -0.21 16.43 4.78
N GLN A 9 -1.50 16.72 4.83
CA GLN A 9 -2.36 16.66 3.64
C GLN A 9 -1.91 17.65 2.55
N ALA A 10 -1.54 18.87 2.93
CA ALA A 10 -1.08 19.89 1.99
C ALA A 10 0.19 19.43 1.25
N ILE A 11 1.14 18.85 1.95
CA ILE A 11 2.39 18.32 1.37
C ILE A 11 2.08 17.18 0.39
N LEU A 12 1.23 16.25 0.78
CA LEU A 12 0.84 15.12 -0.07
C LEU A 12 0.03 15.57 -1.29
N ASN A 13 -0.86 16.54 -1.13
CA ASN A 13 -1.66 17.09 -2.23
C ASN A 13 -0.76 17.80 -3.25
N GLU A 14 0.25 18.52 -2.80
CA GLU A 14 1.25 19.11 -3.69
C GLU A 14 1.99 18.06 -4.50
N LYS A 15 2.40 16.97 -3.83
CA LYS A 15 3.17 15.89 -4.45
C LYS A 15 2.32 15.00 -5.37
N PHE A 16 1.11 14.64 -4.97
CA PHE A 16 0.31 13.59 -5.61
C PHE A 16 -1.06 14.04 -6.15
N GLY A 17 -1.44 15.29 -5.93
CA GLY A 17 -2.77 15.78 -6.32
C GLY A 17 -3.08 15.70 -7.81
N ASN A 18 -2.07 15.71 -8.66
CA ASN A 18 -2.21 15.68 -10.12
C ASN A 18 -1.86 14.33 -10.78
N LEU A 19 -1.64 13.28 -9.99
CA LEU A 19 -1.25 11.97 -10.53
C LEU A 19 -2.16 11.48 -11.65
N LYS A 20 -3.47 11.54 -11.45
CA LYS A 20 -4.47 11.09 -12.43
C LYS A 20 -4.38 11.84 -13.77
N ASN A 21 -3.97 13.10 -13.75
CA ASN A 21 -3.90 13.94 -14.93
C ASN A 21 -2.58 13.78 -15.69
N GLU A 22 -1.50 13.42 -14.99
CA GLU A 22 -0.15 13.35 -15.54
C GLU A 22 0.27 11.95 -15.94
N TYR A 23 -0.29 10.92 -15.30
CA TYR A 23 0.12 9.52 -15.46
C TYR A 23 -1.08 8.59 -15.67
N SER A 24 -0.83 7.42 -16.26
CA SER A 24 -1.81 6.34 -16.31
C SER A 24 -2.14 5.84 -14.89
N THR A 25 -3.24 5.12 -14.76
CA THR A 25 -3.63 4.51 -13.48
C THR A 25 -2.53 3.58 -12.96
N LEU A 26 -1.97 2.73 -13.80
CA LEU A 26 -0.90 1.79 -13.42
C LEU A 26 0.38 2.54 -12.97
N GLU A 27 0.79 3.54 -13.73
CA GLU A 27 1.95 4.38 -13.39
C GLU A 27 1.72 5.11 -12.06
N SER A 28 0.53 5.66 -11.85
CA SER A 28 0.15 6.35 -10.61
C SER A 28 0.22 5.42 -9.40
N ILE A 29 -0.30 4.20 -9.51
CA ILE A 29 -0.20 3.19 -8.45
C ILE A 29 1.26 2.88 -8.13
N ASN A 30 2.07 2.66 -9.15
CA ASN A 30 3.50 2.36 -8.96
C ASN A 30 4.28 3.53 -8.37
N ILE A 31 3.92 4.77 -8.67
CA ILE A 31 4.52 5.97 -8.05
C ILE A 31 4.20 6.00 -6.55
N LEU A 32 2.94 5.80 -6.17
CA LEU A 32 2.54 5.77 -4.77
C LEU A 32 3.18 4.58 -4.02
N LEU A 33 3.25 3.42 -4.67
CA LEU A 33 3.87 2.22 -4.11
C LEU A 33 5.37 2.45 -3.84
N ASN A 34 6.10 2.96 -4.81
CA ASN A 34 7.51 3.28 -4.66
C ASN A 34 7.76 4.32 -3.57
N PHE A 35 6.91 5.33 -3.47
CA PHE A 35 6.99 6.32 -2.40
C PHE A 35 6.93 5.66 -1.02
N VAL A 36 5.95 4.81 -0.78
CA VAL A 36 5.81 4.13 0.52
C VAL A 36 6.98 3.16 0.77
N GLN A 37 7.46 2.48 -0.27
CA GLN A 37 8.59 1.54 -0.15
C GLN A 37 9.91 2.24 0.24
N THR A 38 10.12 3.47 -0.21
CA THR A 38 11.43 4.12 -0.15
C THR A 38 11.50 5.36 0.75
N ALA A 39 10.36 5.94 1.12
CA ALA A 39 10.33 7.17 1.92
C ALA A 39 10.65 6.95 3.41
N PHE A 40 10.57 5.71 3.89
CA PHE A 40 10.76 5.37 5.30
C PHE A 40 11.70 4.18 5.46
N ASP A 41 12.49 4.20 6.52
CA ASP A 41 13.28 3.03 6.92
C ASP A 41 12.36 1.98 7.56
N TYR A 42 12.61 0.71 7.25
CA TYR A 42 11.87 -0.40 7.85
C TYR A 42 12.42 -0.71 9.25
N LYS A 43 11.51 -0.77 10.22
CA LYS A 43 11.81 -1.22 11.58
C LYS A 43 10.54 -1.75 12.23
N THR A 44 10.62 -2.91 12.85
CA THR A 44 9.48 -3.49 13.56
C THR A 44 9.14 -2.68 14.81
N ASP A 45 7.90 -2.80 15.30
CA ASP A 45 7.47 -2.13 16.52
C ASP A 45 8.29 -2.56 17.74
N ASP A 46 8.66 -3.84 17.82
CA ASP A 46 9.52 -4.34 18.90
C ASP A 46 10.89 -3.66 18.90
N GLU A 47 11.48 -3.42 17.74
CA GLU A 47 12.76 -2.72 17.61
C GLU A 47 12.66 -1.24 17.94
N GLN A 48 11.53 -0.60 17.62
CA GLN A 48 11.33 0.83 17.80
C GLN A 48 10.75 1.19 19.18
N PHE A 49 9.76 0.45 19.66
CA PHE A 49 8.97 0.75 20.87
C PHE A 49 9.08 -0.32 21.96
N GLY A 50 9.69 -1.48 21.68
CA GLY A 50 9.70 -2.64 22.58
C GLY A 50 8.34 -3.30 22.75
N ARG A 51 7.38 -2.98 21.89
CA ARG A 51 6.00 -3.52 21.88
C ARG A 51 5.34 -3.29 20.53
N GLU A 52 4.30 -4.06 20.25
CA GLU A 52 3.43 -3.83 19.10
C GLU A 52 2.73 -2.47 19.21
N LYS A 53 2.78 -1.68 18.15
CA LYS A 53 2.09 -0.40 18.05
C LYS A 53 1.54 -0.22 16.64
N TYR A 54 0.22 -0.02 16.52
CA TYR A 54 -0.42 0.25 15.24
C TYR A 54 -0.42 1.75 14.96
N PHE A 55 0.16 2.15 13.81
CA PHE A 55 0.15 3.53 13.36
C PHE A 55 -1.10 3.85 12.56
N TYR A 56 -1.63 5.06 12.77
CA TYR A 56 -2.52 5.66 11.79
C TYR A 56 -1.70 6.20 10.61
N PRO A 57 -2.29 6.39 9.40
CA PRO A 57 -1.55 6.87 8.23
C PRO A 57 -0.73 8.14 8.48
N GLU A 58 -1.27 9.07 9.26
CA GLU A 58 -0.58 10.31 9.63
C GLU A 58 0.65 10.07 10.52
N GLU A 59 0.61 9.05 11.35
CA GLU A 59 1.75 8.70 12.22
C GLU A 59 2.91 8.11 11.41
N VAL A 60 2.61 7.32 10.37
CA VAL A 60 3.65 6.75 9.49
C VAL A 60 4.48 7.86 8.85
N ILE A 61 3.85 8.97 8.49
CA ILE A 61 4.55 10.13 7.91
C ILE A 61 5.39 10.87 8.95
N ALA A 62 4.93 10.91 10.20
CA ALA A 62 5.63 11.61 11.29
C ALA A 62 6.82 10.83 11.87
N TYR A 63 6.82 9.51 11.76
CA TYR A 63 7.90 8.66 12.28
C TYR A 63 8.85 8.22 11.16
N PRO A 64 10.17 8.17 11.43
CA PRO A 64 11.14 7.77 10.40
C PRO A 64 11.14 6.29 10.06
N TYR A 65 10.53 5.45 10.91
CA TYR A 65 10.47 4.00 10.75
C TYR A 65 9.04 3.51 10.70
N SER A 66 8.80 2.46 9.93
CA SER A 66 7.48 1.81 9.80
C SER A 66 7.63 0.34 9.43
N ASP A 67 6.65 -0.47 9.82
CA ASP A 67 6.59 -1.89 9.45
C ASP A 67 5.61 -2.15 8.28
N CYS A 68 5.36 -3.43 7.97
CA CYS A 68 4.53 -3.80 6.83
C CYS A 68 3.04 -3.43 7.02
N GLU A 69 2.53 -3.45 8.25
CA GLU A 69 1.13 -3.07 8.52
C GLU A 69 0.94 -1.57 8.34
N ASP A 70 1.85 -0.77 8.88
CA ASP A 70 1.83 0.68 8.77
C ASP A 70 1.94 1.14 7.32
N ARG A 71 2.87 0.55 6.56
CA ARG A 71 3.06 0.86 5.15
C ARG A 71 1.85 0.48 4.32
N SER A 72 1.24 -0.65 4.61
CA SER A 72 0.02 -1.11 3.94
C SER A 72 -1.15 -0.18 4.18
N ALA A 73 -1.33 0.29 5.41
CA ALA A 73 -2.37 1.26 5.76
C ALA A 73 -2.15 2.60 5.05
N LEU A 74 -0.94 3.13 5.04
CA LEU A 74 -0.61 4.37 4.35
C LEU A 74 -0.81 4.22 2.83
N PHE A 75 -0.32 3.15 2.24
CA PHE A 75 -0.48 2.91 0.80
C PHE A 75 -1.96 2.83 0.40
N GLY A 76 -2.77 2.09 1.15
CA GLY A 76 -4.20 2.00 0.94
C GLY A 76 -4.90 3.35 1.01
N TRP A 77 -4.54 4.17 1.99
CA TRP A 77 -5.06 5.51 2.13
C TRP A 77 -4.69 6.41 0.94
N LEU A 78 -3.43 6.39 0.51
CA LEU A 78 -2.95 7.18 -0.64
C LEU A 78 -3.66 6.80 -1.94
N VAL A 79 -3.79 5.51 -2.22
CA VAL A 79 -4.46 5.01 -3.42
C VAL A 79 -5.94 5.40 -3.42
N HIS A 80 -6.62 5.23 -2.30
CA HIS A 80 -8.02 5.62 -2.18
C HIS A 80 -8.21 7.13 -2.37
N LYS A 81 -7.40 7.94 -1.70
CA LYS A 81 -7.51 9.40 -1.76
C LYS A 81 -7.19 9.96 -3.14
N TYR A 82 -6.09 9.56 -3.73
CA TYR A 82 -5.60 10.19 -4.97
C TYR A 82 -6.09 9.50 -6.25
N LEU A 83 -6.42 8.22 -6.20
CA LEU A 83 -6.84 7.44 -7.35
C LEU A 83 -8.29 6.95 -7.27
N ASN A 84 -8.94 7.08 -6.13
CA ASN A 84 -10.30 6.59 -5.88
C ASN A 84 -10.48 5.11 -6.22
N LEU A 85 -9.49 4.29 -5.89
CA LEU A 85 -9.52 2.85 -6.07
C LEU A 85 -9.65 2.12 -4.72
N SER A 86 -10.30 0.97 -4.73
CA SER A 86 -10.42 0.11 -3.55
C SER A 86 -9.14 -0.66 -3.29
N VAL A 87 -8.73 -0.71 -2.03
CA VAL A 87 -7.56 -1.46 -1.57
C VAL A 87 -7.95 -2.38 -0.43
N ILE A 88 -7.49 -3.61 -0.48
CA ILE A 88 -7.63 -4.58 0.62
C ILE A 88 -6.26 -4.92 1.19
N GLY A 89 -6.23 -5.32 2.45
CA GLY A 89 -5.05 -5.91 3.07
C GLY A 89 -4.97 -7.40 2.79
N LEU A 90 -3.76 -7.90 2.64
CA LEU A 90 -3.44 -9.32 2.48
C LEU A 90 -2.58 -9.75 3.67
N GLN A 91 -3.17 -10.51 4.58
CA GLN A 91 -2.48 -10.97 5.77
C GLN A 91 -1.92 -12.38 5.55
N TYR A 92 -0.61 -12.49 5.63
CA TYR A 92 0.15 -13.74 5.68
C TYR A 92 0.67 -13.98 7.09
N SER A 93 1.27 -15.13 7.33
CA SER A 93 1.99 -15.36 8.59
C SER A 93 3.22 -14.45 8.66
N GLY A 94 3.23 -13.51 9.60
CA GLY A 94 4.35 -12.59 9.81
C GLY A 94 4.51 -11.48 8.75
N HIS A 95 3.53 -11.28 7.86
CA HIS A 95 3.61 -10.26 6.82
C HIS A 95 2.23 -9.75 6.41
N VAL A 96 2.15 -8.46 6.11
CA VAL A 96 0.97 -7.82 5.51
C VAL A 96 1.38 -7.11 4.23
N ALA A 97 0.67 -7.39 3.15
CA ALA A 97 0.75 -6.68 1.89
C ALA A 97 -0.62 -6.08 1.54
N THR A 98 -0.76 -5.55 0.34
CA THR A 98 -2.03 -5.00 -0.16
C THR A 98 -2.38 -5.56 -1.52
N ALA A 99 -3.63 -5.34 -1.92
CA ALA A 99 -4.05 -5.52 -3.30
C ALA A 99 -5.01 -4.41 -3.71
N VAL A 100 -4.83 -3.92 -4.92
CA VAL A 100 -5.59 -2.80 -5.50
C VAL A 100 -6.55 -3.30 -6.56
N CYS A 101 -7.80 -2.89 -6.46
CA CYS A 101 -8.83 -3.22 -7.45
C CYS A 101 -8.63 -2.37 -8.70
N LEU A 102 -8.44 -3.05 -9.83
CA LEU A 102 -8.46 -2.43 -11.15
C LEU A 102 -9.68 -2.88 -11.93
N ASN A 103 -10.11 -2.08 -12.90
CA ASN A 103 -11.23 -2.44 -13.77
C ASN A 103 -10.94 -3.72 -14.56
N ASP A 104 -11.98 -4.49 -14.86
CA ASP A 104 -11.89 -5.79 -15.55
C ASP A 104 -11.19 -5.74 -16.91
N ASP A 105 -11.17 -4.56 -17.53
CA ASP A 105 -10.53 -4.34 -18.84
C ASP A 105 -9.00 -4.29 -18.76
N VAL A 106 -8.44 -4.19 -17.56
CA VAL A 106 -6.99 -4.15 -17.35
C VAL A 106 -6.48 -5.58 -17.16
N ASN A 107 -5.71 -6.05 -18.13
CA ASN A 107 -5.02 -7.33 -18.03
C ASN A 107 -3.51 -7.08 -18.08
N ILE A 108 -2.84 -7.33 -16.96
CA ILE A 108 -1.40 -7.14 -16.82
C ILE A 108 -0.74 -8.50 -16.85
N SER A 109 -0.01 -8.79 -17.94
CA SER A 109 0.66 -10.07 -18.13
C SER A 109 1.66 -10.36 -16.99
N GLY A 110 1.53 -11.56 -16.41
CA GLY A 110 2.42 -12.01 -15.33
C GLY A 110 2.15 -11.39 -13.97
N ALA A 111 1.15 -10.53 -13.85
CA ALA A 111 0.82 -9.90 -12.58
C ALA A 111 0.01 -10.83 -11.68
N LYS A 112 0.41 -10.94 -10.41
CA LYS A 112 -0.34 -11.68 -9.39
C LYS A 112 -1.57 -10.89 -8.97
N TYR A 113 -2.72 -11.57 -8.94
CA TYR A 113 -3.98 -11.00 -8.46
C TYR A 113 -4.79 -12.04 -7.68
N PHE A 114 -5.74 -11.54 -6.91
CA PHE A 114 -6.76 -12.34 -6.24
C PHE A 114 -8.15 -11.85 -6.65
N ASN A 115 -9.08 -12.79 -6.81
CA ASN A 115 -10.49 -12.45 -6.95
C ASN A 115 -11.10 -12.25 -5.57
N TYR A 116 -11.72 -11.10 -5.36
CA TYR A 116 -12.38 -10.78 -4.11
C TYR A 116 -13.69 -10.04 -4.41
N ARG A 117 -14.81 -10.58 -3.92
CA ARG A 117 -16.15 -10.01 -4.15
C ARG A 117 -16.44 -9.68 -5.62
N GLY A 118 -16.04 -10.56 -6.52
CA GLY A 118 -16.29 -10.44 -7.96
C GLY A 118 -15.37 -9.49 -8.71
N ALA A 119 -14.31 -8.98 -8.10
CA ALA A 119 -13.35 -8.09 -8.72
C ALA A 119 -11.92 -8.60 -8.60
N LYS A 120 -11.06 -8.19 -9.53
CA LYS A 120 -9.63 -8.51 -9.49
C LYS A 120 -8.88 -7.47 -8.66
N TYR A 121 -8.14 -7.95 -7.68
CA TYR A 121 -7.27 -7.14 -6.83
C TYR A 121 -5.81 -7.55 -7.07
N TYR A 122 -5.04 -6.64 -7.64
CA TYR A 122 -3.63 -6.87 -7.98
C TYR A 122 -2.73 -6.60 -6.78
N VAL A 123 -1.82 -7.54 -6.52
CA VAL A 123 -0.90 -7.45 -5.38
C VAL A 123 0.01 -6.22 -5.50
N CYS A 124 0.09 -5.47 -4.41
CA CYS A 124 1.03 -4.37 -4.22
C CYS A 124 1.65 -4.52 -2.84
N ASP A 125 2.95 -4.76 -2.76
CA ASP A 125 3.63 -4.93 -1.49
C ASP A 125 4.45 -3.70 -1.11
N PRO A 126 3.97 -2.86 -0.17
CA PRO A 126 4.66 -1.63 0.22
C PRO A 126 5.96 -1.85 0.99
N THR A 127 6.28 -3.09 1.34
CA THR A 127 7.52 -3.46 2.05
C THR A 127 8.55 -4.10 1.12
N TYR A 128 8.10 -4.62 -0.03
CA TYR A 128 8.99 -5.22 -1.03
C TYR A 128 9.58 -4.14 -1.95
N VAL A 129 10.72 -3.60 -1.55
CA VAL A 129 11.37 -2.48 -2.24
C VAL A 129 11.62 -2.80 -3.72
N ASN A 130 11.28 -1.84 -4.59
CA ASN A 130 11.34 -1.91 -6.06
C ASN A 130 10.34 -2.87 -6.73
N ALA A 131 9.51 -3.56 -5.98
CA ALA A 131 8.43 -4.37 -6.56
C ALA A 131 7.31 -3.47 -7.07
N LYS A 132 6.93 -3.65 -8.33
CA LYS A 132 5.78 -2.98 -8.95
C LYS A 132 4.49 -3.76 -8.68
N LEU A 133 3.35 -3.15 -9.00
CA LEU A 133 2.05 -3.81 -8.96
C LEU A 133 2.12 -5.19 -9.64
N GLY A 134 1.55 -6.17 -8.98
CA GLY A 134 1.50 -7.57 -9.47
C GLY A 134 2.69 -8.43 -9.05
N LYS A 135 3.66 -7.87 -8.33
CA LYS A 135 4.82 -8.61 -7.83
C LYS A 135 4.67 -8.91 -6.34
N GLU A 136 4.61 -10.19 -6.00
CA GLU A 136 4.63 -10.64 -4.61
C GLU A 136 6.00 -11.20 -4.21
N MET A 137 6.29 -11.22 -2.90
CA MET A 137 7.50 -11.86 -2.39
C MET A 137 7.44 -13.38 -2.64
N SER A 138 8.57 -13.98 -3.02
CA SER A 138 8.66 -15.41 -3.32
C SER A 138 8.21 -16.32 -2.18
N ASP A 139 8.41 -15.89 -0.94
CA ASP A 139 8.00 -16.65 0.25
C ASP A 139 6.48 -16.86 0.35
N PHE A 140 5.69 -16.05 -0.36
CA PHE A 140 4.21 -16.07 -0.29
C PHE A 140 3.53 -16.53 -1.59
N GLU A 141 4.30 -16.89 -2.62
CA GLU A 141 3.76 -17.23 -3.96
C GLU A 141 2.68 -18.33 -3.98
N ASN A 142 2.77 -19.31 -3.09
CA ASN A 142 1.82 -20.42 -3.02
C ASN A 142 0.94 -20.39 -1.77
N ILE A 143 0.85 -19.23 -1.12
CA ILE A 143 0.09 -19.07 0.11
C ILE A 143 -1.14 -18.21 -0.17
N THR A 144 -2.32 -18.69 0.25
CA THR A 144 -3.55 -17.89 0.19
C THR A 144 -3.61 -16.99 1.43
N PRO A 145 -3.55 -15.68 1.27
CA PRO A 145 -3.63 -14.75 2.39
C PRO A 145 -5.07 -14.63 2.91
N LYS A 146 -5.20 -14.18 4.15
CA LYS A 146 -6.46 -13.70 4.69
C LYS A 146 -6.68 -12.26 4.23
N VAL A 147 -7.86 -11.99 3.65
CA VAL A 147 -8.24 -10.61 3.30
C VAL A 147 -8.63 -9.87 4.57
N ILE A 148 -8.03 -8.71 4.77
CA ILE A 148 -8.35 -7.82 5.88
C ILE A 148 -8.70 -6.42 5.36
N LYS A 149 -9.47 -5.70 6.15
CA LYS A 149 -9.77 -4.28 5.88
C LYS A 149 -8.62 -3.42 6.39
N LEU A 150 -8.21 -2.47 5.59
CA LEU A 150 -7.21 -1.47 5.96
C LEU A 150 -7.83 -0.24 6.61
#